data_fa301be19544a66241c02e5f0c1767a1
#
_entry.id   fa301be19544a66241c02e5f0c1767a1
#
_cell.length_a   1.000
_cell.length_b   1.000
_cell.length_c   1.000
_cell.angle_alpha   90.00
_cell.angle_beta   90.00
_cell.angle_gamma   90.00
#
_symmetry.space_group_name_H-M   'P 1'
#
loop_
_entity.id
_entity.type
_entity.pdbx_description
1 polymer ?
#
loop_
_entity_poly.entity_id
_entity_poly.type
_entity_poly.pdbx_seq_one_letter_code
_entity_poly.pdbx_strand_id
1 'polypeptide(L)'
;MATLNAEHINPFLMAAKKVFQDMCFVQVQIQKPGLKEANFGKGTWVIIIGVTGEMKGQVLLAMSEEDACNIASKMCMMEVKEIDDFAASALSELGNMIMGNASTVFSSNGVGIDITPPTLSHGEV
;
A
#
# COMPACT_ATOMS: atom_id res chain seq x y z
N MET A 1 -1.95 -5.74 24.69
CA MET A 1 -1.35 -4.73 23.80
C MET A 1 -0.57 -5.41 22.70
N ALA A 2 -0.86 -5.00 21.49
CA ALA A 2 -0.15 -5.58 20.36
C ALA A 2 1.28 -5.04 20.31
N THR A 3 2.24 -5.94 20.27
CA THR A 3 3.64 -5.58 20.08
C THR A 3 3.96 -5.70 18.60
N LEU A 4 4.44 -4.61 18.00
CA LEU A 4 4.86 -4.66 16.62
C LEU A 4 6.18 -5.39 16.51
N ASN A 5 6.18 -6.41 15.67
CA ASN A 5 7.34 -7.25 15.44
C ASN A 5 7.86 -6.96 14.03
N ALA A 6 9.16 -6.74 13.90
CA ALA A 6 9.77 -6.47 12.59
C ALA A 6 9.46 -7.58 11.59
N GLU A 7 9.35 -8.82 12.04
CA GLU A 7 9.00 -9.94 11.18
C GLU A 7 7.60 -9.81 10.58
N HIS A 8 6.71 -9.05 11.23
CA HIS A 8 5.35 -8.81 10.75
C HIS A 8 5.26 -7.54 9.88
N ILE A 9 6.28 -6.69 9.90
CA ILE A 9 6.27 -5.42 9.19
C ILE A 9 7.13 -5.47 7.93
N ASN A 10 8.33 -6.04 8.03
CA ASN A 10 9.29 -6.04 6.95
C ASN A 10 8.76 -6.63 5.63
N PRO A 11 7.97 -7.71 5.63
CA PRO A 11 7.43 -8.22 4.37
C PRO A 11 6.58 -7.20 3.61
N PHE A 12 5.81 -6.37 4.33
CA PHE A 12 5.02 -5.31 3.69
C PHE A 12 5.92 -4.25 3.09
N LEU A 13 6.96 -3.83 3.82
CA LEU A 13 7.90 -2.81 3.36
C LEU A 13 8.69 -3.29 2.14
N MET A 14 9.17 -4.52 2.18
CA MET A 14 9.93 -5.10 1.08
C MET A 14 9.04 -5.28 -0.15
N ALA A 15 7.80 -5.71 0.04
CA ALA A 15 6.85 -5.87 -1.05
C ALA A 15 6.55 -4.51 -1.70
N ALA A 16 6.32 -3.48 -0.89
CA ALA A 16 6.06 -2.14 -1.40
C ALA A 16 7.24 -1.63 -2.23
N LYS A 17 8.46 -1.79 -1.69
CA LYS A 17 9.66 -1.34 -2.38
C LYS A 17 9.81 -2.02 -3.75
N LYS A 18 9.59 -3.33 -3.79
CA LYS A 18 9.69 -4.10 -5.03
C LYS A 18 8.64 -3.67 -6.05
N VAL A 19 7.40 -3.54 -5.62
CA VAL A 19 6.29 -3.19 -6.53
C VAL A 19 6.47 -1.77 -7.09
N PHE A 20 6.86 -0.81 -6.25
CA PHE A 20 7.13 0.53 -6.73
C PHE A 20 8.24 0.54 -7.78
N GLN A 21 9.28 -0.24 -7.58
CA GLN A 21 10.37 -0.32 -8.56
C GLN A 21 9.90 -0.96 -9.87
N ASP A 22 9.16 -2.07 -9.77
CA ASP A 22 8.73 -2.82 -10.95
C ASP A 22 7.63 -2.10 -11.75
N MET A 23 6.71 -1.44 -11.07
CA MET A 23 5.54 -0.85 -11.71
C MET A 23 5.63 0.64 -11.94
N CYS A 24 6.39 1.35 -11.11
CA CYS A 24 6.51 2.81 -11.19
C CYS A 24 7.91 3.28 -11.52
N PHE A 25 8.86 2.36 -11.61
CA PHE A 25 10.26 2.67 -11.92
C PHE A 25 10.87 3.65 -10.93
N VAL A 26 10.44 3.56 -9.66
CA VAL A 26 10.88 4.42 -8.57
C VAL A 26 11.57 3.59 -7.52
N GLN A 27 12.74 4.06 -7.07
CA GLN A 27 13.41 3.46 -5.92
C GLN A 27 12.89 4.14 -4.66
N VAL A 28 12.19 3.37 -3.83
CA VAL A 28 11.62 3.86 -2.58
C VAL A 28 12.64 3.65 -1.47
N GLN A 29 12.87 4.69 -0.66
CA GLN A 29 13.71 4.59 0.52
C GLN A 29 12.83 4.47 1.75
N ILE A 30 13.09 3.44 2.54
CA ILE A 30 12.33 3.21 3.77
C ILE A 30 12.99 4.02 4.89
N GLN A 31 12.23 4.97 5.43
CA GLN A 31 12.68 5.76 6.55
C GLN A 31 12.43 4.99 7.85
N LYS A 32 12.91 5.56 8.96
CA LYS A 32 12.78 4.91 10.26
C LYS A 32 11.31 4.69 10.61
N PRO A 33 10.90 3.44 10.87
CA PRO A 33 9.54 3.17 11.30
C PRO A 33 9.24 3.80 12.65
N GLY A 34 7.98 4.17 12.85
CA GLY A 34 7.54 4.76 14.10
C GLY A 34 6.09 4.39 14.37
N LEU A 35 5.59 4.81 15.52
CA LEU A 35 4.20 4.62 15.91
C LEU A 35 3.50 5.96 15.88
N LYS A 36 2.32 6.00 15.26
CA LYS A 36 1.49 7.19 15.27
C LYS A 36 0.03 6.80 15.01
N GLU A 37 -0.88 7.70 15.33
CA GLU A 37 -2.29 7.48 15.03
C GLU A 37 -2.54 7.61 13.53
N ALA A 38 -3.48 6.80 13.02
CA ALA A 38 -3.88 6.84 11.63
C ALA A 38 -4.84 8.03 11.42
N ASN A 39 -4.25 9.20 11.24
CA ASN A 39 -4.99 10.44 11.05
C ASN A 39 -4.44 11.14 9.80
N PHE A 40 -5.24 11.15 8.74
CA PHE A 40 -4.83 11.70 7.46
C PHE A 40 -5.67 12.93 7.14
N GLY A 41 -5.01 13.96 6.62
CA GLY A 41 -5.66 15.21 6.27
C GLY A 41 -6.54 15.11 5.01
N LYS A 42 -7.31 16.14 4.77
CA LYS A 42 -8.09 16.26 3.54
C LYS A 42 -7.16 16.25 2.34
N GLY A 43 -7.61 15.67 1.25
CA GLY A 43 -6.80 15.55 0.05
C GLY A 43 -5.86 14.37 0.03
N THR A 44 -5.77 13.62 1.13
CA THR A 44 -4.97 12.40 1.17
C THR A 44 -5.73 11.25 0.52
N TRP A 45 -5.06 10.55 -0.36
CA TRP A 45 -5.58 9.31 -0.93
C TRP A 45 -5.07 8.14 -0.11
N VAL A 46 -5.95 7.24 0.29
CA VAL A 46 -5.60 6.10 1.13
C VAL A 46 -6.12 4.83 0.49
N ILE A 47 -5.21 3.89 0.25
CA ILE A 47 -5.58 2.55 -0.21
C ILE A 47 -5.65 1.69 1.03
N ILE A 48 -6.81 1.08 1.28
CA ILE A 48 -7.07 0.31 2.50
C ILE A 48 -7.26 -1.15 2.14
N ILE A 49 -6.47 -2.04 2.74
CA ILE A 49 -6.57 -3.47 2.51
C ILE A 49 -6.58 -4.18 3.85
N GLY A 50 -7.60 -5.02 4.08
CA GLY A 50 -7.70 -5.81 5.28
C GLY A 50 -6.82 -7.06 5.21
N VAL A 51 -6.32 -7.47 6.36
CA VAL A 51 -5.52 -8.68 6.52
C VAL A 51 -6.21 -9.57 7.54
N THR A 52 -6.39 -10.84 7.20
CA THR A 52 -6.97 -11.84 8.09
C THR A 52 -6.10 -13.11 8.06
N GLY A 53 -6.50 -14.11 8.80
CA GLY A 53 -5.74 -15.34 8.92
C GLY A 53 -4.91 -15.33 10.20
N GLU A 54 -3.65 -15.70 10.11
CA GLU A 54 -2.77 -15.73 11.28
C GLU A 54 -2.42 -14.34 11.81
N MET A 55 -2.59 -13.32 10.96
CA MET A 55 -2.47 -11.92 11.38
C MET A 55 -3.78 -11.21 11.04
N LYS A 56 -4.19 -10.29 11.89
CA LYS A 56 -5.41 -9.52 11.67
C LYS A 56 -5.13 -8.04 11.78
N GLY A 57 -5.64 -7.28 10.83
CA GLY A 57 -5.47 -5.85 10.84
C GLY A 57 -5.76 -5.24 9.49
N GLN A 58 -5.21 -4.07 9.29
CA GLN A 58 -5.34 -3.34 8.01
C GLN A 58 -4.00 -2.75 7.62
N VAL A 59 -3.79 -2.67 6.32
CA VAL A 59 -2.66 -1.94 5.75
C VAL A 59 -3.23 -0.74 5.01
N LEU A 60 -2.71 0.43 5.30
CA LEU A 60 -3.12 1.67 4.67
C LEU A 60 -1.92 2.28 3.95
N LEU A 61 -2.11 2.56 2.65
CA LEU A 61 -1.12 3.26 1.85
C LEU A 61 -1.65 4.66 1.63
N ALA A 62 -1.06 5.62 2.34
CA ALA A 62 -1.52 7.01 2.30
C ALA A 62 -0.56 7.87 1.49
N MET A 63 -1.11 8.73 0.64
CA MET A 63 -0.31 9.57 -0.23
C MET A 63 -1.02 10.88 -0.54
N SER A 64 -0.25 11.91 -0.86
CA SER A 64 -0.81 13.17 -1.31
C SER A 64 -1.43 13.00 -2.69
N GLU A 65 -2.27 13.95 -3.10
CA GLU A 65 -2.83 13.91 -4.45
C GLU A 65 -1.75 13.99 -5.51
N GLU A 66 -0.73 14.82 -5.28
CA GLU A 66 0.39 14.93 -6.21
C GLU A 66 1.09 13.58 -6.38
N ASP A 67 1.40 12.91 -5.27
CA ASP A 67 2.05 11.60 -5.32
C ASP A 67 1.14 10.56 -5.96
N ALA A 68 -0.15 10.59 -5.66
CA ALA A 68 -1.10 9.67 -6.26
C ALA A 68 -1.15 9.83 -7.78
N CYS A 69 -1.18 11.07 -8.27
CA CYS A 69 -1.17 11.34 -9.70
C CYS A 69 0.15 10.90 -10.36
N ASN A 70 1.27 11.13 -9.68
CA ASN A 70 2.57 10.71 -10.21
C ASN A 70 2.68 9.20 -10.31
N ILE A 71 2.21 8.49 -9.29
CA ILE A 71 2.21 7.03 -9.28
C ILE A 71 1.29 6.48 -10.37
N ALA A 72 0.07 7.01 -10.44
CA ALA A 72 -0.88 6.59 -11.47
C ALA A 72 -0.35 6.86 -12.88
N SER A 73 0.32 8.01 -13.07
CA SER A 73 0.91 8.34 -14.37
C SER A 73 1.94 7.30 -14.81
N LYS A 74 2.78 6.86 -13.88
CA LYS A 74 3.80 5.85 -14.18
C LYS A 74 3.18 4.49 -14.47
N MET A 75 2.16 4.12 -13.72
CA MET A 75 1.49 2.83 -13.91
C MET A 75 0.70 2.78 -15.22
N CYS A 76 0.06 3.88 -15.58
CA CYS A 76 -0.76 3.97 -16.79
C CYS A 76 0.06 4.33 -18.03
N MET A 77 1.33 4.71 -17.84
CA MET A 77 2.24 5.16 -18.91
C MET A 77 1.65 6.35 -19.69
N MET A 78 0.97 7.24 -18.98
CA MET A 78 0.37 8.44 -19.54
C MET A 78 0.22 9.48 -18.44
N GLU A 79 0.13 10.76 -18.79
CA GLU A 79 -0.04 11.81 -17.81
C GLU A 79 -1.41 11.74 -17.16
N VAL A 80 -1.43 11.66 -15.82
CA VAL A 80 -2.64 11.67 -15.02
C VAL A 80 -2.63 12.94 -14.18
N LYS A 81 -3.60 13.82 -14.38
CA LYS A 81 -3.68 15.10 -13.67
C LYS A 81 -4.66 15.06 -12.49
N GLU A 82 -5.57 14.11 -12.50
CA GLU A 82 -6.51 13.91 -11.41
C GLU A 82 -6.83 12.42 -11.30
N ILE A 83 -7.27 12.01 -10.12
CA ILE A 83 -7.60 10.60 -9.88
C ILE A 83 -9.05 10.35 -10.28
N ASP A 84 -9.24 10.02 -11.55
CA ASP A 84 -10.52 9.58 -12.08
C ASP A 84 -10.67 8.07 -11.84
N ASP A 85 -11.72 7.47 -12.37
CA ASP A 85 -12.00 6.04 -12.18
C ASP A 85 -10.85 5.16 -12.71
N PHE A 86 -10.26 5.55 -13.81
CA PHE A 86 -9.16 4.79 -14.41
C PHE A 86 -7.92 4.85 -13.52
N ALA A 87 -7.56 6.05 -13.06
CA ALA A 87 -6.43 6.23 -12.16
C ALA A 87 -6.68 5.56 -10.81
N ALA A 88 -7.91 5.62 -10.30
CA ALA A 88 -8.29 4.96 -9.06
C ALA A 88 -8.09 3.44 -9.17
N SER A 89 -8.45 2.86 -10.30
CA SER A 89 -8.23 1.43 -10.54
C SER A 89 -6.74 1.09 -10.54
N ALA A 90 -5.90 1.95 -11.11
CA ALA A 90 -4.45 1.74 -11.11
C ALA A 90 -3.89 1.77 -9.68
N LEU A 91 -4.32 2.72 -8.85
CA LEU A 91 -3.88 2.79 -7.46
C LEU A 91 -4.34 1.57 -6.67
N SER A 92 -5.56 1.13 -6.89
CA SER A 92 -6.09 -0.07 -6.22
C SER A 92 -5.29 -1.30 -6.62
N GLU A 93 -4.94 -1.42 -7.88
CA GLU A 93 -4.11 -2.53 -8.36
C GLU A 93 -2.72 -2.50 -7.74
N LEU A 94 -2.14 -1.31 -7.58
CA LEU A 94 -0.85 -1.16 -6.89
C LEU A 94 -0.92 -1.74 -5.48
N GLY A 95 -1.95 -1.36 -4.73
CA GLY A 95 -2.15 -1.88 -3.38
C GLY A 95 -2.32 -3.39 -3.37
N ASN A 96 -3.10 -3.91 -4.31
CA ASN A 96 -3.32 -5.34 -4.42
C ASN A 96 -2.03 -6.11 -4.73
N MET A 97 -1.18 -5.57 -5.59
CA MET A 97 0.10 -6.17 -5.93
C MET A 97 1.06 -6.17 -4.73
N ILE A 98 1.11 -5.07 -3.99
CA ILE A 98 1.95 -4.98 -2.79
C ILE A 98 1.51 -6.04 -1.79
N MET A 99 0.22 -6.13 -1.53
CA MET A 99 -0.29 -7.08 -0.54
C MET A 99 -0.16 -8.53 -1.00
N GLY A 100 -0.31 -8.78 -2.30
CA GLY A 100 -0.10 -10.12 -2.86
C GLY A 100 1.34 -10.57 -2.69
N ASN A 101 2.29 -9.68 -2.96
CA ASN A 101 3.72 -9.98 -2.74
C ASN A 101 4.02 -10.21 -1.27
N ALA A 102 3.48 -9.38 -0.38
CA ALA A 102 3.67 -9.55 1.06
C ALA A 102 3.12 -10.89 1.53
N SER A 103 1.92 -11.25 1.06
CA SER A 103 1.29 -12.54 1.40
C SER A 103 2.18 -13.72 1.01
N THR A 104 2.81 -13.65 -0.14
CA THR A 104 3.74 -14.69 -0.61
C THR A 104 4.95 -14.80 0.30
N VAL A 105 5.52 -13.67 0.72
CA VAL A 105 6.66 -13.69 1.64
C VAL A 105 6.27 -14.30 2.98
N PHE A 106 5.11 -13.91 3.53
CA PHE A 106 4.63 -14.49 4.78
C PHE A 106 4.43 -16.01 4.64
N SER A 107 3.85 -16.45 3.53
CA SER A 107 3.64 -17.87 3.28
C SER A 107 4.96 -18.63 3.25
N SER A 108 5.99 -18.04 2.62
CA SER A 108 7.33 -18.64 2.59
C SER A 108 7.93 -18.78 3.99
N ASN A 109 7.52 -17.92 4.91
CA ASN A 109 7.98 -17.96 6.31
C ASN A 109 7.04 -18.74 7.22
N GLY A 110 6.07 -19.46 6.65
CA GLY A 110 5.15 -20.27 7.41
C GLY A 110 3.96 -19.53 8.00
N VAL A 111 3.72 -18.29 7.57
CA VAL A 111 2.60 -17.48 8.07
C VAL A 111 1.56 -17.32 6.96
N GLY A 112 0.37 -17.85 7.19
CA GLY A 112 -0.73 -17.75 6.22
C GLY A 112 -1.61 -16.54 6.50
N ILE A 113 -1.70 -15.65 5.54
CA ILE A 113 -2.61 -14.52 5.62
C ILE A 113 -3.50 -14.47 4.38
N ASP A 114 -4.68 -13.88 4.56
CA ASP A 114 -5.60 -13.56 3.47
C ASP A 114 -5.76 -12.06 3.42
N ILE A 115 -5.95 -11.53 2.22
CA ILE A 115 -6.13 -10.10 2.02
C ILE A 115 -7.50 -9.84 1.40
N THR A 116 -8.09 -8.70 1.77
CA THR A 116 -9.34 -8.26 1.17
C THR A 116 -9.06 -7.46 -0.10
N PRO A 117 -10.05 -7.30 -0.98
CA PRO A 117 -9.89 -6.37 -2.10
C PRO A 117 -9.61 -4.95 -1.59
N PRO A 118 -8.81 -4.17 -2.32
CA PRO A 118 -8.47 -2.82 -1.87
C PRO A 118 -9.67 -1.88 -1.96
N THR A 119 -9.74 -0.96 -1.00
CA THR A 119 -10.68 0.14 -1.00
C THR A 119 -9.89 1.43 -1.09
N LEU A 120 -10.27 2.32 -1.99
CA LEU A 120 -9.63 3.62 -2.13
C LEU A 120 -10.50 4.70 -1.49
N SER A 121 -9.90 5.48 -0.60
CA SER A 121 -10.58 6.57 0.10
C SER A 121 -9.86 7.89 -0.18
N HIS A 122 -10.61 8.97 -0.28
CA HIS A 122 -10.08 10.31 -0.48
C HIS A 122 -10.59 11.22 0.62
N GLY A 123 -9.68 11.89 1.30
CA GLY A 123 -10.00 12.77 2.40
C GLY A 123 -9.68 12.14 3.75
N GLU A 124 -10.36 12.62 4.78
CA GLU A 124 -10.14 12.10 6.13
C GLU A 124 -10.69 10.69 6.28
N VAL A 125 -9.92 9.87 6.95
CA VAL A 125 -10.29 8.48 7.22
C VAL A 125 -10.51 8.29 8.72
#